data_091f6f5e9df983c878fccd1f4ed5139c
#
_entry.id   091f6f5e9df983c878fccd1f4ed5139c
#
_cell.length_a   1.000
_cell.length_b   1.000
_cell.length_c   1.000
_cell.angle_alpha   90.00
_cell.angle_beta   90.00
_cell.angle_gamma   90.00
#
_symmetry.space_group_name_H-M   'P 1'
#
loop_
_entity.id
_entity.type
_entity.pdbx_description
1 polymer ?
#
loop_
_entity_poly.entity_id
_entity_poly.type
_entity_poly.pdbx_seq_one_letter_code
_entity_poly.pdbx_strand_id
1 'polypeptide(L)'
;MCIRDRPAPGVVRLRLSAYEVEGESVSHEIDRQFAALQRIIPRYVLGFERATMQEIVHNLLTQRRQTLATAESCTGGSIAARFTAMPGASAYFLCGVVAYSNESKNNLLGVDPETIASRGAVSEEVARQMAEGARRITGADYAVATTGIAGPAGGTEQKPVGTVWMAVAGPHRTVTLLKQCGTDRGQVIDRASAFALALLRDEIERDAAGE
;
A
#
# COMPACT_ATOMS: atom_id res chain seq x y z
N MET A 1 21.30 1.74 26.64
CA MET A 1 20.23 1.52 25.63
C MET A 1 20.85 1.65 24.25
N CYS A 2 20.55 0.76 23.33
CA CYS A 2 21.03 0.81 21.95
C CYS A 2 19.81 0.81 21.01
N ILE A 3 19.81 1.73 20.04
CA ILE A 3 18.78 1.80 19.00
C ILE A 3 19.42 1.31 17.71
N ARG A 4 18.79 0.35 17.05
CA ARG A 4 19.15 -0.11 15.71
C ARG A 4 17.95 0.03 14.79
N ASP A 5 18.19 0.60 13.62
CA ASP A 5 17.23 0.62 12.51
C ASP A 5 17.59 -0.45 11.48
N ARG A 6 16.58 -1.03 10.86
CA ARG A 6 16.71 -1.90 9.70
C ARG A 6 15.71 -1.42 8.65
N PRO A 7 16.17 -0.58 7.72
CA PRO A 7 15.30 -0.11 6.64
C PRO A 7 15.00 -1.25 5.67
N ALA A 8 13.72 -1.34 5.31
CA ALA A 8 13.23 -2.13 4.18
C ALA A 8 12.35 -1.22 3.31
N PRO A 9 12.06 -1.58 2.05
CA PRO A 9 11.19 -0.75 1.20
C PRO A 9 9.88 -0.40 1.89
N GLY A 10 9.67 0.90 2.16
CA GLY A 10 8.47 1.43 2.79
C GLY A 10 8.33 1.22 4.31
N VAL A 11 9.28 0.55 4.97
CA VAL A 11 9.24 0.28 6.42
C VAL A 11 10.62 0.46 7.03
N VAL A 12 10.67 1.12 8.18
CA VAL A 12 11.87 1.15 9.04
C VAL A 12 11.55 0.39 10.32
N ARG A 13 12.34 -0.62 10.63
CA ARG A 13 12.22 -1.35 11.90
C ARG A 13 13.19 -0.79 12.92
N LEU A 14 12.64 -0.24 14.00
CA LEU A 14 13.41 0.19 15.15
C LEU A 14 13.50 -0.93 16.17
N ARG A 15 14.70 -1.18 16.69
CA ARG A 15 14.93 -2.09 17.80
C ARG A 15 15.53 -1.33 18.97
N LEU A 16 14.87 -1.36 20.10
CA LEU A 16 15.40 -0.90 21.37
C LEU A 16 16.01 -2.09 22.11
N SER A 17 17.21 -1.93 22.64
CA SER A 17 17.87 -2.92 23.49
C SER A 17 18.41 -2.21 24.72
N ALA A 18 18.14 -2.74 25.89
CA ALA A 18 18.69 -2.26 27.15
C ALA A 18 19.26 -3.45 27.90
N TYR A 19 20.26 -3.18 28.72
CA TYR A 19 20.89 -4.17 29.62
C TYR A 19 20.47 -3.85 31.06
N GLU A 20 20.27 -4.88 31.84
CA GLU A 20 19.88 -4.77 33.24
C GLU A 20 20.98 -4.05 34.05
N VAL A 21 20.56 -3.03 34.80
CA VAL A 21 21.36 -2.39 35.86
C VAL A 21 20.65 -2.73 37.16
N GLU A 22 21.37 -3.12 38.19
CA GLU A 22 20.81 -3.52 39.49
C GLU A 22 19.71 -2.56 39.97
N GLY A 23 18.48 -3.10 40.11
CA GLY A 23 17.35 -2.39 40.73
C GLY A 23 16.32 -1.76 39.80
N GLU A 24 16.50 -1.75 38.45
CA GLU A 24 15.51 -1.20 37.53
C GLU A 24 14.96 -2.26 36.58
N SER A 25 13.64 -2.29 36.41
CA SER A 25 12.99 -3.14 35.40
C SER A 25 13.25 -2.60 34.00
N VAL A 26 14.14 -3.24 33.25
CA VAL A 26 14.49 -2.91 31.86
C VAL A 26 13.25 -2.93 30.96
N SER A 27 12.28 -3.79 31.24
CA SER A 27 11.02 -3.88 30.49
C SER A 27 10.24 -2.56 30.57
N HIS A 28 10.06 -2.01 31.77
CA HIS A 28 9.34 -0.75 31.97
C HIS A 28 10.00 0.45 31.24
N GLU A 29 11.33 0.48 31.19
CA GLU A 29 12.04 1.54 30.48
C GLU A 29 11.85 1.41 28.96
N ILE A 30 11.91 0.20 28.41
CA ILE A 30 11.64 -0.05 26.98
C ILE A 30 10.22 0.37 26.64
N ASP A 31 9.23 -0.04 27.42
CA ASP A 31 7.81 0.31 27.21
C ASP A 31 7.60 1.84 27.27
N ARG A 32 8.26 2.52 28.19
CA ARG A 32 8.21 3.97 28.30
C ARG A 32 8.77 4.67 27.06
N GLN A 33 9.88 4.17 26.52
CA GLN A 33 10.49 4.70 25.30
C GLN A 33 9.61 4.47 24.06
N PHE A 34 8.99 3.30 23.94
CA PHE A 34 8.03 3.03 22.86
C PHE A 34 6.80 3.94 22.97
N ALA A 35 6.25 4.14 24.16
CA ALA A 35 5.14 5.06 24.39
C ALA A 35 5.53 6.52 24.06
N ALA A 36 6.75 6.93 24.33
CA ALA A 36 7.27 8.24 23.95
C ALA A 36 7.39 8.37 22.42
N LEU A 37 7.92 7.35 21.74
CA LEU A 37 8.04 7.31 20.30
C LEU A 37 6.65 7.41 19.61
N GLN A 38 5.68 6.67 20.09
CA GLN A 38 4.29 6.73 19.57
C GLN A 38 3.69 8.13 19.67
N ARG A 39 4.02 8.89 20.73
CA ARG A 39 3.54 10.28 20.86
C ARG A 39 4.21 11.24 19.90
N ILE A 40 5.49 11.00 19.56
CA ILE A 40 6.26 11.87 18.67
C ILE A 40 5.91 11.62 17.20
N ILE A 41 5.76 10.34 16.79
CA ILE A 41 5.54 9.95 15.39
C ILE A 41 4.35 8.98 15.25
N PRO A 42 3.14 9.32 15.74
CA PRO A 42 2.02 8.37 15.79
C PRO A 42 1.64 7.80 14.43
N ARG A 43 1.73 8.60 13.37
CA ARG A 43 1.39 8.17 12.00
C ARG A 43 2.37 7.17 11.39
N TYR A 44 3.60 7.10 11.93
CA TYR A 44 4.66 6.23 11.39
C TYR A 44 4.85 4.96 12.19
N VAL A 45 4.29 4.85 13.38
CA VAL A 45 4.33 3.62 14.19
C VAL A 45 3.24 2.68 13.68
N LEU A 46 3.63 1.69 12.91
CA LEU A 46 2.72 0.71 12.30
C LEU A 46 2.28 -0.38 13.29
N GLY A 47 3.11 -0.69 14.25
CA GLY A 47 2.87 -1.75 15.23
C GLY A 47 4.16 -2.14 15.95
N PHE A 48 4.03 -3.06 16.87
CA PHE A 48 5.13 -3.64 17.61
C PHE A 48 5.53 -5.00 17.03
N GLU A 49 6.73 -5.47 17.35
CA GLU A 49 7.30 -6.73 16.91
C GLU A 49 7.60 -6.77 15.41
N ARG A 50 7.07 -7.76 14.68
CA ARG A 50 7.35 -8.02 13.27
C ARG A 50 6.15 -7.78 12.36
N ALA A 51 5.17 -6.99 12.80
CA ALA A 51 4.00 -6.73 12.00
C ALA A 51 4.39 -6.15 10.62
N THR A 52 3.90 -6.76 9.57
CA THR A 52 4.04 -6.28 8.20
C THR A 52 2.82 -5.44 7.81
N MET A 53 2.96 -4.58 6.80
CA MET A 53 1.85 -3.74 6.33
C MET A 53 0.65 -4.58 5.88
N GLN A 54 0.89 -5.71 5.20
CA GLN A 54 -0.20 -6.60 4.78
C GLN A 54 -0.92 -7.24 5.97
N GLU A 55 -0.22 -7.61 7.06
CA GLU A 55 -0.85 -8.13 8.29
C GLU A 55 -1.71 -7.07 8.97
N ILE A 56 -1.26 -5.83 8.99
CA ILE A 56 -2.04 -4.71 9.55
C ILE A 56 -3.33 -4.52 8.76
N VAL A 57 -3.24 -4.44 7.43
CA VAL A 57 -4.42 -4.30 6.56
C VAL A 57 -5.34 -5.51 6.67
N HIS A 58 -4.78 -6.74 6.71
CA HIS A 58 -5.54 -7.97 6.94
C HIS A 58 -6.37 -7.89 8.22
N ASN A 59 -5.75 -7.51 9.34
CA ASN A 59 -6.43 -7.39 10.62
C ASN A 59 -7.52 -6.32 10.59
N LEU A 60 -7.26 -5.15 9.99
CA LEU A 60 -8.23 -4.08 9.85
C LEU A 60 -9.47 -4.54 9.06
N LEU A 61 -9.28 -5.13 7.89
CA LEU A 61 -10.37 -5.60 7.04
C LEU A 61 -11.18 -6.72 7.72
N THR A 62 -10.49 -7.68 8.34
CA THR A 62 -11.14 -8.82 9.02
C THR A 62 -11.97 -8.34 10.21
N GLN A 63 -11.41 -7.49 11.06
CA GLN A 63 -12.12 -6.97 12.25
C GLN A 63 -13.35 -6.15 11.86
N ARG A 64 -13.28 -5.41 10.75
CA ARG A 64 -14.37 -4.56 10.27
C ARG A 64 -15.33 -5.28 9.33
N ARG A 65 -15.03 -6.52 8.94
CA ARG A 65 -15.79 -7.29 7.94
C ARG A 65 -15.91 -6.54 6.62
N GLN A 66 -14.85 -5.83 6.25
CA GLN A 66 -14.77 -5.08 4.99
C GLN A 66 -13.98 -5.88 3.96
N THR A 67 -14.27 -5.64 2.70
CA THR A 67 -13.76 -6.42 1.56
C THR A 67 -12.80 -5.59 0.70
N LEU A 68 -11.90 -6.28 -0.02
CA LEU A 68 -10.83 -5.68 -0.81
C LEU A 68 -10.76 -6.30 -2.20
N ALA A 69 -10.51 -5.45 -3.21
CA ALA A 69 -10.06 -5.84 -4.53
C ALA A 69 -8.75 -5.13 -4.91
N THR A 70 -8.00 -5.68 -5.89
CA THR A 70 -6.80 -5.03 -6.44
C THR A 70 -6.88 -4.87 -7.95
N ALA A 71 -6.33 -3.76 -8.48
CA ALA A 71 -6.17 -3.50 -9.91
C ALA A 71 -4.71 -3.09 -10.18
N GLU A 72 -3.93 -4.05 -10.65
CA GLU A 72 -2.49 -3.90 -10.76
C GLU A 72 -2.03 -3.80 -12.21
N SER A 73 -1.12 -2.86 -12.48
CA SER A 73 -0.41 -2.78 -13.75
C SER A 73 1.09 -3.03 -13.52
N CYS A 74 1.85 -2.03 -13.15
CA CYS A 74 3.31 -2.16 -12.99
C CYS A 74 3.74 -3.09 -11.85
N THR A 75 2.90 -3.34 -10.85
CA THR A 75 3.18 -4.27 -9.74
C THR A 75 2.88 -5.74 -10.09
N GLY A 76 2.15 -6.00 -11.18
CA GLY A 76 2.03 -7.31 -11.79
C GLY A 76 1.40 -8.40 -10.93
N GLY A 77 0.54 -8.05 -9.97
CA GLY A 77 -0.08 -8.99 -9.03
C GLY A 77 0.64 -9.09 -7.68
N SER A 78 1.69 -8.29 -7.46
CA SER A 78 2.47 -8.33 -6.21
C SER A 78 1.62 -8.00 -4.98
N ILE A 79 0.65 -7.07 -5.10
CA ILE A 79 -0.23 -6.70 -3.99
C ILE A 79 -1.21 -7.84 -3.70
N ALA A 80 -1.85 -8.38 -4.74
CA ALA A 80 -2.74 -9.54 -4.62
C ALA A 80 -2.04 -10.74 -3.98
N ALA A 81 -0.81 -11.05 -4.45
CA ALA A 81 0.01 -12.13 -3.92
C ALA A 81 0.31 -11.99 -2.42
N ARG A 82 0.57 -10.76 -1.93
CA ARG A 82 0.81 -10.49 -0.51
C ARG A 82 -0.42 -10.80 0.35
N PHE A 83 -1.62 -10.53 -0.13
CA PHE A 83 -2.85 -10.86 0.60
C PHE A 83 -3.18 -12.35 0.52
N THR A 84 -3.10 -12.95 -0.68
CA THR A 84 -3.41 -14.37 -0.85
C THR A 84 -2.42 -15.32 -0.16
N ALA A 85 -1.22 -14.84 0.16
CA ALA A 85 -0.26 -15.58 1.00
C ALA A 85 -0.69 -15.67 2.48
N MET A 86 -1.70 -14.89 2.90
CA MET A 86 -2.15 -14.87 4.30
C MET A 86 -3.30 -15.86 4.52
N PRO A 87 -3.21 -16.73 5.54
CA PRO A 87 -4.34 -17.58 5.92
C PRO A 87 -5.59 -16.74 6.23
N GLY A 88 -6.75 -17.18 5.74
CA GLY A 88 -8.00 -16.47 5.95
C GLY A 88 -8.27 -15.30 5.00
N ALA A 89 -7.41 -15.03 4.03
CA ALA A 89 -7.59 -13.94 3.07
C ALA A 89 -8.92 -14.00 2.29
N SER A 90 -9.47 -15.20 2.07
CA SER A 90 -10.76 -15.40 1.39
C SER A 90 -11.95 -14.75 2.10
N ALA A 91 -11.81 -14.38 3.37
CA ALA A 91 -12.86 -13.69 4.12
C ALA A 91 -13.03 -12.22 3.68
N TYR A 92 -12.02 -11.61 3.06
CA TYR A 92 -12.05 -10.21 2.68
C TYR A 92 -11.53 -9.93 1.25
N PHE A 93 -10.61 -10.72 0.71
CA PHE A 93 -10.02 -10.49 -0.60
C PHE A 93 -10.87 -11.12 -1.69
N LEU A 94 -11.58 -10.28 -2.46
CA LEU A 94 -12.56 -10.76 -3.45
C LEU A 94 -11.94 -11.04 -4.81
N CYS A 95 -11.05 -10.16 -5.29
CA CYS A 95 -10.51 -10.26 -6.64
C CYS A 95 -9.21 -9.46 -6.80
N GLY A 96 -8.29 -9.97 -7.62
CA GLY A 96 -7.13 -9.25 -8.10
C GLY A 96 -7.10 -9.24 -9.63
N VAL A 97 -7.12 -8.05 -10.23
CA VAL A 97 -7.03 -7.85 -11.68
C VAL A 97 -5.64 -7.34 -12.03
N VAL A 98 -4.92 -8.05 -12.90
CA VAL A 98 -3.69 -7.58 -13.50
C VAL A 98 -4.00 -7.03 -14.89
N ALA A 99 -4.30 -5.72 -14.95
CA ALA A 99 -4.61 -4.99 -16.19
C ALA A 99 -3.33 -4.38 -16.77
N TYR A 100 -2.52 -5.21 -17.44
CA TYR A 100 -1.18 -4.81 -17.88
C TYR A 100 -1.17 -4.00 -19.17
N SER A 101 -2.06 -4.31 -20.12
CA SER A 101 -2.24 -3.55 -21.36
C SER A 101 -3.28 -2.42 -21.19
N ASN A 102 -3.24 -1.41 -22.08
CA ASN A 102 -4.26 -0.36 -22.12
C ASN A 102 -5.64 -0.93 -22.42
N GLU A 103 -5.70 -1.91 -23.31
CA GLU A 103 -6.93 -2.59 -23.66
C GLU A 103 -7.54 -3.34 -22.44
N SER A 104 -6.73 -4.04 -21.65
CA SER A 104 -7.22 -4.70 -20.43
C SER A 104 -7.68 -3.70 -19.36
N LYS A 105 -7.07 -2.52 -19.26
CA LYS A 105 -7.55 -1.44 -18.38
C LYS A 105 -8.96 -0.99 -18.77
N ASN A 106 -9.20 -0.83 -20.07
CA ASN A 106 -10.52 -0.48 -20.57
C ASN A 106 -11.52 -1.63 -20.40
N ASN A 107 -11.23 -2.79 -20.97
CA ASN A 107 -12.18 -3.91 -21.05
C ASN A 107 -12.55 -4.49 -19.69
N LEU A 108 -11.61 -4.57 -18.74
CA LEU A 108 -11.86 -5.18 -17.44
C LEU A 108 -12.28 -4.17 -16.37
N LEU A 109 -11.67 -2.98 -16.39
CA LEU A 109 -11.85 -1.99 -15.34
C LEU A 109 -12.69 -0.79 -15.78
N GLY A 110 -12.97 -0.66 -17.08
CA GLY A 110 -13.72 0.46 -17.65
C GLY A 110 -12.95 1.78 -17.62
N VAL A 111 -11.62 1.71 -17.68
CA VAL A 111 -10.80 2.92 -17.84
C VAL A 111 -11.07 3.52 -19.21
N ASP A 112 -11.40 4.80 -19.23
CA ASP A 112 -11.73 5.52 -20.46
C ASP A 112 -10.53 5.57 -21.41
N PRO A 113 -10.67 5.10 -22.66
CA PRO A 113 -9.60 5.16 -23.66
C PRO A 113 -9.14 6.60 -23.98
N GLU A 114 -10.02 7.60 -23.90
CA GLU A 114 -9.66 9.00 -24.13
C GLU A 114 -8.78 9.52 -22.97
N THR A 115 -9.04 9.10 -21.76
CA THR A 115 -8.16 9.40 -20.62
C THR A 115 -6.77 8.80 -20.82
N ILE A 116 -6.68 7.55 -21.28
CA ILE A 116 -5.40 6.91 -21.58
C ILE A 116 -4.67 7.65 -22.73
N ALA A 117 -5.37 8.05 -23.79
CA ALA A 117 -4.80 8.73 -24.93
C ALA A 117 -4.28 10.13 -24.57
N SER A 118 -5.02 10.89 -23.76
CA SER A 118 -4.69 12.29 -23.43
C SER A 118 -3.72 12.44 -22.27
N ARG A 119 -3.83 11.59 -21.22
CA ARG A 119 -3.03 11.65 -19.98
C ARG A 119 -1.92 10.61 -19.93
N GLY A 120 -2.02 9.57 -20.76
CA GLY A 120 -1.16 8.39 -20.72
C GLY A 120 -1.59 7.40 -19.65
N ALA A 121 -1.21 6.13 -19.84
CA ALA A 121 -1.55 5.04 -18.91
C ALA A 121 -0.99 5.26 -17.49
N VAL A 122 0.12 6.02 -17.36
CA VAL A 122 0.73 6.38 -16.08
C VAL A 122 0.29 7.79 -15.72
N SER A 123 -0.88 7.90 -15.12
CA SER A 123 -1.48 9.18 -14.69
C SER A 123 -2.37 8.97 -13.47
N GLU A 124 -2.67 10.06 -12.78
CA GLU A 124 -3.59 10.06 -11.64
C GLU A 124 -4.98 9.56 -12.04
N GLU A 125 -5.47 10.08 -13.15
CA GLU A 125 -6.81 9.79 -13.65
C GLU A 125 -6.97 8.30 -13.97
N VAL A 126 -5.96 7.69 -14.61
CA VAL A 126 -5.96 6.25 -14.91
C VAL A 126 -5.89 5.42 -13.63
N ALA A 127 -5.04 5.78 -12.67
CA ALA A 127 -4.97 5.07 -11.39
C ALA A 127 -6.31 5.13 -10.65
N ARG A 128 -6.95 6.30 -10.62
CA ARG A 128 -8.28 6.52 -10.04
C ARG A 128 -9.33 5.65 -10.69
N GLN A 129 -9.44 5.70 -12.02
CA GLN A 129 -10.41 4.91 -12.77
C GLN A 129 -10.17 3.39 -12.63
N MET A 130 -8.91 2.95 -12.53
CA MET A 130 -8.59 1.54 -12.26
C MET A 130 -9.11 1.10 -10.88
N ALA A 131 -8.90 1.90 -9.83
CA ALA A 131 -9.38 1.58 -8.49
C ALA A 131 -10.92 1.58 -8.43
N GLU A 132 -11.56 2.62 -8.96
CA GLU A 132 -13.01 2.73 -9.02
C GLU A 132 -13.63 1.61 -9.86
N GLY A 133 -13.00 1.26 -10.97
CA GLY A 133 -13.40 0.13 -11.83
C GLY A 133 -13.36 -1.20 -11.10
N ALA A 134 -12.25 -1.50 -10.41
CA ALA A 134 -12.11 -2.72 -9.63
C ALA A 134 -13.15 -2.81 -8.50
N ARG A 135 -13.37 -1.71 -7.79
CA ARG A 135 -14.40 -1.63 -6.75
C ARG A 135 -15.80 -1.89 -7.32
N ARG A 136 -16.12 -1.27 -8.44
CA ARG A 136 -17.42 -1.40 -9.10
C ARG A 136 -17.72 -2.83 -9.57
N ILE A 137 -16.76 -3.49 -10.24
CA ILE A 137 -16.98 -4.83 -10.79
C ILE A 137 -17.02 -5.93 -9.74
N THR A 138 -16.39 -5.71 -8.58
CA THR A 138 -16.32 -6.71 -7.51
C THR A 138 -17.32 -6.47 -6.39
N GLY A 139 -17.82 -5.24 -6.24
CA GLY A 139 -18.63 -4.83 -5.09
C GLY A 139 -17.82 -4.74 -3.78
N ALA A 140 -16.49 -4.72 -3.85
CA ALA A 140 -15.64 -4.60 -2.67
C ALA A 140 -15.83 -3.24 -1.98
N ASP A 141 -15.62 -3.20 -0.66
CA ASP A 141 -15.65 -1.94 0.11
C ASP A 141 -14.48 -1.04 -0.29
N TYR A 142 -13.30 -1.65 -0.50
CA TYR A 142 -12.10 -0.95 -0.98
C TYR A 142 -11.53 -1.61 -2.23
N ALA A 143 -10.92 -0.78 -3.08
CA ALA A 143 -10.07 -1.29 -4.14
C ALA A 143 -8.78 -0.46 -4.22
N VAL A 144 -7.63 -1.13 -4.35
CA VAL A 144 -6.33 -0.50 -4.51
C VAL A 144 -5.82 -0.71 -5.93
N ALA A 145 -5.33 0.36 -6.57
CA ALA A 145 -4.79 0.31 -7.92
C ALA A 145 -3.37 0.86 -8.00
N THR A 146 -2.60 0.35 -8.97
CA THR A 146 -1.26 0.82 -9.30
C THR A 146 -1.07 0.92 -10.81
N THR A 147 -0.53 2.03 -11.29
CA THR A 147 -0.04 2.19 -12.66
C THR A 147 1.27 2.96 -12.66
N GLY A 148 2.27 2.53 -13.44
CA GLY A 148 3.59 3.13 -13.36
C GLY A 148 4.59 2.56 -14.35
N ILE A 149 5.81 3.11 -14.30
CA ILE A 149 6.95 2.74 -15.13
C ILE A 149 7.96 2.00 -14.26
N ALA A 150 7.90 0.66 -14.29
CA ALA A 150 8.80 -0.17 -13.48
C ALA A 150 10.24 -0.25 -14.02
N GLY A 151 10.43 0.08 -15.31
CA GLY A 151 11.75 0.03 -15.96
C GLY A 151 12.14 -1.38 -16.46
N PRO A 152 13.36 -1.52 -17.01
CA PRO A 152 14.38 -0.47 -17.20
C PRO A 152 14.04 0.53 -18.30
N ALA A 153 13.16 0.20 -19.25
CA ALA A 153 12.73 1.07 -20.34
C ALA A 153 11.37 1.73 -20.05
N GLY A 154 10.94 2.65 -20.94
CA GLY A 154 9.60 3.28 -20.90
C GLY A 154 9.54 4.59 -20.13
N GLY A 155 10.63 5.01 -19.49
CA GLY A 155 10.73 6.32 -18.87
C GLY A 155 10.91 7.46 -19.88
N THR A 156 10.38 8.63 -19.54
CA THR A 156 10.61 9.91 -20.23
C THR A 156 11.16 10.93 -19.23
N GLU A 157 11.60 12.09 -19.71
CA GLU A 157 12.06 13.17 -18.82
C GLU A 157 10.96 13.63 -17.86
N GLN A 158 9.71 13.67 -18.31
CA GLN A 158 8.56 14.07 -17.50
C GLN A 158 8.05 12.95 -16.59
N LYS A 159 8.19 11.70 -17.00
CA LYS A 159 7.77 10.50 -16.24
C LYS A 159 8.94 9.49 -16.26
N PRO A 160 9.97 9.69 -15.44
CA PRO A 160 11.13 8.79 -15.41
C PRO A 160 10.76 7.40 -14.90
N VAL A 161 11.65 6.42 -15.13
CA VAL A 161 11.54 5.08 -14.50
C VAL A 161 11.35 5.23 -13.00
N GLY A 162 10.44 4.45 -12.42
CA GLY A 162 10.08 4.53 -11.01
C GLY A 162 8.88 5.43 -10.72
N THR A 163 8.39 6.20 -11.70
CA THR A 163 7.13 6.97 -11.54
C THR A 163 5.95 6.02 -11.40
N VAL A 164 5.28 6.03 -10.26
CA VAL A 164 4.11 5.19 -9.98
C VAL A 164 2.99 6.02 -9.37
N TRP A 165 1.83 5.96 -9.99
CA TRP A 165 0.56 6.40 -9.41
C TRP A 165 -0.13 5.24 -8.72
N MET A 166 -0.63 5.49 -7.54
CA MET A 166 -1.45 4.59 -6.73
C MET A 166 -2.78 5.25 -6.45
N ALA A 167 -3.84 4.46 -6.35
CA ALA A 167 -5.15 4.93 -5.94
C ALA A 167 -5.81 3.93 -5.00
N VAL A 168 -6.61 4.43 -4.07
CA VAL A 168 -7.51 3.64 -3.24
C VAL A 168 -8.92 4.21 -3.39
N ALA A 169 -9.83 3.41 -3.89
CA ALA A 169 -11.26 3.71 -3.92
C ALA A 169 -11.91 3.11 -2.68
N GLY A 170 -12.40 3.96 -1.81
CA GLY A 170 -13.15 3.60 -0.60
C GLY A 170 -14.65 3.84 -0.75
N PRO A 171 -15.42 3.62 0.33
CA PRO A 171 -16.88 3.84 0.34
C PRO A 171 -17.29 5.29 0.06
N HIS A 172 -16.50 6.26 0.51
CA HIS A 172 -16.85 7.68 0.49
C HIS A 172 -16.06 8.50 -0.54
N ARG A 173 -14.85 8.05 -0.90
CA ARG A 173 -13.97 8.80 -1.80
C ARG A 173 -12.92 7.90 -2.45
N THR A 174 -12.22 8.48 -3.43
CA THR A 174 -11.02 7.90 -4.02
C THR A 174 -9.83 8.81 -3.76
N VAL A 175 -8.79 8.27 -3.14
CA VAL A 175 -7.52 8.98 -2.89
C VAL A 175 -6.43 8.49 -3.82
N THR A 176 -5.50 9.37 -4.16
CA THR A 176 -4.38 9.07 -5.08
C THR A 176 -3.05 9.47 -4.46
N LEU A 177 -1.98 8.82 -4.90
CA LEU A 177 -0.62 9.07 -4.43
C LEU A 177 0.37 8.85 -5.58
N LEU A 178 1.19 9.86 -5.86
CA LEU A 178 2.35 9.75 -6.75
C LEU A 178 3.61 9.49 -5.93
N LYS A 179 4.41 8.50 -6.35
CA LYS A 179 5.72 8.24 -5.77
C LYS A 179 6.76 7.91 -6.83
N GLN A 180 7.99 8.33 -6.53
CA GLN A 180 9.18 7.85 -7.22
C GLN A 180 9.73 6.63 -6.46
N CYS A 181 9.55 5.45 -7.04
CA CYS A 181 9.79 4.18 -6.36
C CYS A 181 11.20 3.60 -6.60
N GLY A 182 12.09 4.32 -7.29
CA GLY A 182 13.45 3.88 -7.59
C GLY A 182 13.68 3.69 -9.08
N THR A 183 14.78 3.06 -9.46
CA THR A 183 15.19 2.85 -10.86
C THR A 183 15.33 1.38 -11.25
N ASP A 184 15.44 0.49 -10.27
CA ASP A 184 15.44 -0.95 -10.48
C ASP A 184 14.02 -1.50 -10.44
N ARG A 185 13.68 -2.37 -11.41
CA ARG A 185 12.34 -2.92 -11.58
C ARG A 185 11.81 -3.63 -10.33
N GLY A 186 12.64 -4.45 -9.70
CA GLY A 186 12.26 -5.16 -8.47
C GLY A 186 11.97 -4.20 -7.32
N GLN A 187 12.85 -3.20 -7.14
CA GLN A 187 12.64 -2.15 -6.14
C GLN A 187 11.38 -1.33 -6.40
N VAL A 188 11.11 -0.98 -7.68
CA VAL A 188 9.90 -0.23 -8.04
C VAL A 188 8.66 -1.01 -7.68
N ILE A 189 8.59 -2.30 -8.02
CA ILE A 189 7.47 -3.19 -7.70
C ILE A 189 7.26 -3.27 -6.19
N ASP A 190 8.34 -3.54 -5.44
CA ASP A 190 8.26 -3.71 -3.98
C ASP A 190 7.84 -2.43 -3.27
N ARG A 191 8.45 -1.28 -3.64
CA ARG A 191 8.13 0.01 -3.03
C ARG A 191 6.74 0.50 -3.39
N ALA A 192 6.34 0.36 -4.66
CA ALA A 192 5.00 0.71 -5.10
C ALA A 192 3.94 -0.11 -4.35
N SER A 193 4.16 -1.42 -4.21
CA SER A 193 3.27 -2.29 -3.42
C SER A 193 3.20 -1.85 -1.95
N ALA A 194 4.35 -1.52 -1.33
CA ALA A 194 4.39 -1.07 0.06
C ALA A 194 3.66 0.27 0.26
N PHE A 195 3.87 1.25 -0.64
CA PHE A 195 3.18 2.54 -0.58
C PHE A 195 1.67 2.40 -0.84
N ALA A 196 1.26 1.52 -1.77
CA ALA A 196 -0.14 1.26 -2.03
C ALA A 196 -0.85 0.64 -0.81
N LEU A 197 -0.19 -0.29 -0.10
CA LEU A 197 -0.69 -0.85 1.15
C LEU A 197 -0.77 0.18 2.29
N ALA A 198 0.21 1.09 2.37
CA ALA A 198 0.18 2.17 3.35
C ALA A 198 -0.99 3.14 3.09
N LEU A 199 -1.20 3.52 1.82
CA LEU A 199 -2.32 4.36 1.42
C LEU A 199 -3.67 3.69 1.74
N LEU A 200 -3.78 2.37 1.49
CA LEU A 200 -4.98 1.60 1.81
C LEU A 200 -5.25 1.57 3.32
N ARG A 201 -4.22 1.31 4.15
CA ARG A 201 -4.35 1.39 5.60
C ARG A 201 -4.87 2.75 6.05
N ASP A 202 -4.22 3.82 5.58
CA ASP A 202 -4.56 5.18 5.99
C ASP A 202 -6.01 5.52 5.63
N GLU A 203 -6.51 5.04 4.49
CA GLU A 203 -7.89 5.27 4.08
C GLU A 203 -8.89 4.46 4.93
N ILE A 204 -8.60 3.18 5.22
CA ILE A 204 -9.43 2.35 6.10
C ILE A 204 -9.50 2.95 7.52
N GLU A 205 -8.38 3.43 8.07
CA GLU A 205 -8.33 4.04 9.40
C GLU A 205 -9.11 5.37 9.46
N ARG A 206 -9.02 6.18 8.40
CA ARG A 206 -9.73 7.46 8.30
C ARG A 206 -11.25 7.27 8.21
N ASP A 207 -11.72 6.37 7.34
CA ASP A 207 -13.14 6.05 7.24
C ASP A 207 -13.72 5.58 8.59
N ALA A 208 -12.90 4.95 9.41
CA ALA A 208 -13.29 4.54 10.75
C ALA A 208 -13.38 5.69 11.76
N ALA A 209 -12.60 6.74 11.56
CA ALA A 209 -12.63 7.93 12.40
C ALA A 209 -13.80 8.87 12.01
N GLY A 210 -14.48 8.60 10.88
CA GLY A 210 -15.58 9.45 10.36
C GLY A 210 -15.07 10.75 9.74
N GLU A 211 -13.82 10.77 9.24
CA GLU A 211 -13.12 11.94 8.66
C GLU A 211 -13.21 12.01 7.13
#